data_cc48896361475a02433607ef8b74b54b
#
_entry.id   cc48896361475a02433607ef8b74b54b
#
_cell.length_a   1.000
_cell.length_b   1.000
_cell.length_c   1.000
_cell.angle_alpha   90.00
_cell.angle_beta   90.00
_cell.angle_gamma   90.00
#
_symmetry.space_group_name_H-M   'P 1'
#
loop_
_entity.id
_entity.type
_entity.pdbx_description
1 polymer ?
#
loop_
_entity_poly.entity_id
_entity_poly.type
_entity_poly.pdbx_seq_one_letter_code
_entity_poly.pdbx_strand_id
1 'polypeptide(L)'
;MKKYFTYTVLVLLILVGCSSDNADFSKSDGTGGSLAIFVLKGNYLYTVDNQTLHVFSLVNEQQPVKVNDVPIGMNIETLFSLDNKLYIGSQNGMFIYSIESPENPTFLSEAQHFTAC
;
A
#
# COMPACT_ATOMS: atom_id res chain seq x y z
N MET A 1 43.76 -39.45 -0.61
CA MET A 1 43.64 -38.19 -1.34
C MET A 1 42.31 -38.02 -2.07
N LYS A 2 41.72 -39.04 -2.63
CA LYS A 2 40.44 -38.92 -3.30
C LYS A 2 39.25 -38.61 -2.36
N LYS A 3 39.34 -39.02 -1.09
CA LYS A 3 38.28 -38.75 -0.09
C LYS A 3 38.19 -37.28 0.29
N TYR A 4 39.28 -36.57 0.35
CA TYR A 4 39.29 -35.14 0.70
C TYR A 4 38.82 -34.25 -0.46
N PHE A 5 39.06 -34.69 -1.69
CA PHE A 5 38.57 -33.99 -2.88
C PHE A 5 37.05 -34.01 -2.95
N THR A 6 36.45 -35.18 -2.58
CA THR A 6 34.97 -35.33 -2.55
C THR A 6 34.33 -34.44 -1.48
N TYR A 7 34.96 -34.30 -0.31
CA TYR A 7 34.48 -33.43 0.76
C TYR A 7 34.62 -31.95 0.38
N THR A 8 35.69 -31.59 -0.31
CA THR A 8 35.90 -30.20 -0.78
C THR A 8 34.86 -29.79 -1.81
N VAL A 9 34.50 -30.68 -2.72
CA VAL A 9 33.47 -30.46 -3.71
C VAL A 9 32.06 -30.36 -3.07
N LEU A 10 31.81 -31.21 -2.05
CA LEU A 10 30.57 -31.21 -1.31
C LEU A 10 30.38 -29.90 -0.51
N VAL A 11 31.44 -29.39 0.11
CA VAL A 11 31.41 -28.13 0.87
C VAL A 11 31.25 -26.94 -0.08
N LEU A 12 31.80 -27.00 -1.28
CA LEU A 12 31.64 -25.92 -2.28
C LEU A 12 30.22 -25.83 -2.85
N LEU A 13 29.48 -26.96 -2.87
CA LEU A 13 28.08 -27.03 -3.32
C LEU A 13 27.06 -26.37 -2.36
N ILE A 14 27.46 -26.19 -1.09
CA ILE A 14 26.58 -25.62 -0.07
C ILE A 14 26.59 -24.07 -0.11
N LEU A 15 27.53 -23.46 -0.82
CA LEU A 15 27.70 -22.01 -0.91
C LEU A 15 26.93 -21.34 -2.06
N VAL A 16 26.19 -22.11 -2.86
CA VAL A 16 25.38 -21.57 -3.98
C VAL A 16 23.91 -21.52 -3.55
N GLY A 17 23.65 -20.92 -2.44
CA GLY A 17 22.29 -20.82 -1.91
C GLY A 17 21.94 -19.45 -1.38
N CYS A 18 22.16 -18.42 -2.17
CA CYS A 18 21.45 -17.15 -2.03
C CYS A 18 21.28 -16.58 -3.42
N SER A 19 20.22 -16.96 -4.09
CA SER A 19 19.70 -16.16 -5.18
C SER A 19 19.19 -14.88 -4.55
N SER A 20 19.86 -13.79 -4.89
CA SER A 20 19.32 -12.47 -4.64
C SER A 20 17.95 -12.40 -5.31
N ASP A 21 16.91 -12.22 -4.52
CA ASP A 21 15.64 -11.77 -5.03
C ASP A 21 15.88 -10.43 -5.72
N ASN A 22 15.96 -10.46 -7.02
CA ASN A 22 15.73 -9.27 -7.80
C ASN A 22 14.27 -8.89 -7.54
N ALA A 23 14.08 -8.00 -6.57
CA ALA A 23 12.85 -7.29 -6.44
C ALA A 23 12.73 -6.44 -7.71
N ASP A 24 12.14 -7.01 -8.73
CA ASP A 24 11.56 -6.22 -9.80
C ASP A 24 10.50 -5.36 -9.17
N PHE A 25 10.87 -4.10 -8.95
CA PHE A 25 9.91 -3.04 -8.77
C PHE A 25 9.18 -2.86 -10.11
N SER A 26 8.43 -3.86 -10.53
CA SER A 26 7.39 -3.63 -11.48
C SER A 26 6.43 -2.66 -10.81
N LYS A 27 6.07 -1.59 -11.51
CA LYS A 27 4.96 -0.73 -11.14
C LYS A 27 3.69 -1.59 -11.10
N SER A 28 3.57 -2.39 -10.05
CA SER A 28 2.29 -2.95 -9.71
C SER A 28 1.48 -1.79 -9.14
N ASP A 29 0.36 -1.48 -9.76
CA ASP A 29 -0.70 -0.77 -9.07
C ASP A 29 -0.86 -1.51 -7.74
N GLY A 30 -0.32 -0.90 -6.68
CA GLY A 30 -0.21 -1.58 -5.42
C GLY A 30 -1.59 -1.85 -4.86
N THR A 31 -2.10 -3.05 -5.12
CA THR A 31 -3.13 -3.60 -4.28
C THR A 31 -2.48 -3.88 -2.95
N GLY A 32 -2.43 -2.84 -2.10
CA GLY A 32 -1.94 -2.97 -0.74
C GLY A 32 -2.73 -4.05 -0.04
N GLY A 33 -2.06 -4.86 0.74
CA GLY A 33 -2.70 -5.79 1.66
C GLY A 33 -3.62 -5.07 2.64
N SER A 34 -4.36 -5.83 3.42
CA SER A 34 -5.41 -5.36 4.33
C SER A 34 -4.98 -4.36 5.42
N LEU A 35 -3.71 -4.00 5.49
CA LEU A 35 -3.16 -3.06 6.47
C LEU A 35 -2.44 -1.87 5.82
N ALA A 36 -2.64 -1.65 4.52
CA ALA A 36 -2.04 -0.51 3.86
C ALA A 36 -2.65 0.81 4.37
N ILE A 37 -1.78 1.75 4.70
CA ILE A 37 -2.15 3.11 5.12
C ILE A 37 -1.89 4.13 4.01
N PHE A 38 -1.45 3.66 2.86
CA PHE A 38 -1.21 4.50 1.69
C PHE A 38 -1.60 3.78 0.41
N VAL A 39 -1.95 4.57 -0.61
CA VAL A 39 -2.29 4.12 -1.96
C VAL A 39 -1.62 5.05 -2.95
N LEU A 40 -0.98 4.46 -3.96
CA LEU A 40 -0.50 5.18 -5.14
C LEU A 40 -1.51 4.99 -6.27
N LYS A 41 -2.02 6.07 -6.83
CA LYS A 41 -2.95 6.05 -7.95
C LYS A 41 -2.58 7.14 -8.95
N GLY A 42 -2.11 6.74 -10.15
CA GLY A 42 -1.60 7.69 -11.12
C GLY A 42 -0.45 8.52 -10.55
N ASN A 43 -0.57 9.84 -10.61
CA ASN A 43 0.42 10.78 -10.06
C ASN A 43 0.07 11.26 -8.66
N TYR A 44 -0.71 10.48 -7.91
CA TYR A 44 -1.15 10.87 -6.57
C TYR A 44 -0.84 9.79 -5.55
N LEU A 45 -0.45 10.26 -4.38
CA LEU A 45 -0.30 9.45 -3.18
C LEU A 45 -1.41 9.83 -2.20
N TYR A 46 -2.15 8.86 -1.77
CA TYR A 46 -3.15 8.97 -0.71
C TYR A 46 -2.63 8.28 0.53
N THR A 47 -2.66 8.97 1.64
CA THR A 47 -2.28 8.39 2.96
C THR A 47 -3.37 8.70 3.97
N VAL A 48 -3.51 7.84 4.97
CA VAL A 48 -4.42 8.10 6.08
C VAL A 48 -3.64 8.07 7.40
N ASP A 49 -3.99 8.99 8.26
CA ASP A 49 -3.71 8.89 9.69
C ASP A 49 -4.98 8.42 10.42
N ASN A 50 -5.03 8.59 11.73
CA ASN A 50 -6.19 8.14 12.51
C ASN A 50 -7.51 8.84 12.15
N GLN A 51 -7.48 9.98 11.48
CA GLN A 51 -8.67 10.83 11.25
C GLN A 51 -8.77 11.42 9.85
N THR A 52 -7.67 11.54 9.13
CA THR A 52 -7.58 12.37 7.94
C THR A 52 -6.98 11.61 6.76
N LEU A 53 -7.55 11.84 5.60
CA LEU A 53 -6.97 11.45 4.32
C LEU A 53 -6.12 12.60 3.79
N HIS A 54 -4.85 12.33 3.56
CA HIS A 54 -3.90 13.28 2.97
C HIS A 54 -3.68 12.95 1.51
N VAL A 55 -3.73 13.95 0.66
CA VAL A 55 -3.51 13.81 -0.79
C VAL A 55 -2.23 14.54 -1.18
N PHE A 56 -1.32 13.82 -1.82
CA PHE A 56 -0.07 14.37 -2.34
C PHE A 56 -0.01 14.22 -3.85
N SER A 57 0.44 15.28 -4.52
CA SER A 57 0.80 15.21 -5.94
C SER A 57 2.24 14.73 -6.08
N LEU A 58 2.44 13.76 -6.98
CA LEU A 58 3.74 13.20 -7.33
C LEU A 58 4.16 13.61 -8.76
N VAL A 59 3.64 14.69 -9.28
CA VAL A 59 4.04 15.21 -10.60
C VAL A 59 5.55 15.47 -10.62
N ASN A 60 6.10 15.94 -9.51
CA ASN A 60 7.52 15.91 -9.24
C ASN A 60 7.81 14.84 -8.17
N GLU A 61 8.28 13.67 -8.59
CA GLU A 61 8.53 12.53 -7.71
C GLU A 61 9.59 12.83 -6.63
N GLN A 62 10.48 13.77 -6.90
CA GLN A 62 11.53 14.18 -5.95
C GLN A 62 11.02 15.13 -4.87
N GLN A 63 9.89 15.79 -5.12
CA GLN A 63 9.27 16.74 -4.21
C GLN A 63 7.74 16.55 -4.19
N PRO A 64 7.24 15.54 -3.48
CA PRO A 64 5.80 15.39 -3.27
C PRO A 64 5.22 16.63 -2.61
N VAL A 65 4.11 17.12 -3.13
CA VAL A 65 3.41 18.30 -2.61
C VAL A 65 2.06 17.88 -2.07
N LYS A 66 1.78 18.21 -0.81
CA LYS A 66 0.45 18.01 -0.25
C LYS A 66 -0.52 18.99 -0.91
N VAL A 67 -1.56 18.47 -1.54
CA VAL A 67 -2.56 19.26 -2.26
C VAL A 67 -3.91 19.31 -1.56
N ASN A 68 -4.18 18.37 -0.65
CA ASN A 68 -5.44 18.36 0.11
C ASN A 68 -5.33 17.54 1.40
N ASP A 69 -6.17 17.92 2.36
CA ASP A 69 -6.47 17.17 3.58
C ASP A 69 -7.98 17.01 3.70
N VAL A 70 -8.46 15.78 3.76
CA VAL A 70 -9.89 15.47 3.86
C VAL A 70 -10.17 14.81 5.20
N PRO A 71 -10.90 15.46 6.10
CA PRO A 71 -11.33 14.84 7.35
C PRO A 71 -12.29 13.67 7.05
N ILE A 72 -12.01 12.49 7.56
CA ILE A 72 -12.83 11.29 7.33
C ILE A 72 -13.66 10.96 8.55
N GLY A 73 -13.04 10.79 9.69
CA GLY A 73 -13.67 10.35 10.91
C GLY A 73 -12.65 9.96 11.93
N MET A 74 -12.96 8.99 12.76
CA MET A 74 -12.07 8.52 13.82
C MET A 74 -11.70 7.05 13.62
N ASN A 75 -10.57 6.66 14.20
CA ASN A 75 -10.11 5.27 14.20
C ASN A 75 -9.92 4.68 12.81
N ILE A 76 -9.38 5.47 11.90
CA ILE A 76 -9.02 5.02 10.55
C ILE A 76 -7.82 4.10 10.63
N GLU A 77 -7.89 2.94 10.00
CA GLU A 77 -6.88 1.89 10.09
C GLU A 77 -6.30 1.48 8.73
N THR A 78 -7.08 1.55 7.67
CA THR A 78 -6.69 1.02 6.37
C THR A 78 -7.16 1.90 5.22
N LEU A 79 -6.48 1.76 4.09
CA LEU A 79 -6.80 2.45 2.86
C LEU A 79 -6.59 1.50 1.68
N PHE A 80 -7.53 1.51 0.75
CA PHE A 80 -7.46 0.65 -0.42
C PHE A 80 -8.17 1.34 -1.59
N SER A 81 -7.68 1.13 -2.81
CA SER A 81 -8.29 1.70 -4.02
C SER A 81 -8.78 0.63 -4.98
N LEU A 82 -9.90 0.91 -5.59
CA LEU A 82 -10.44 0.12 -6.70
C LEU A 82 -11.12 1.07 -7.69
N ASP A 83 -10.74 0.98 -8.97
CA ASP A 83 -11.18 1.92 -9.99
C ASP A 83 -10.96 3.38 -9.57
N ASN A 84 -11.96 4.23 -9.62
CA ASN A 84 -11.90 5.62 -9.20
C ASN A 84 -12.46 5.85 -7.79
N LYS A 85 -12.27 4.87 -6.91
CA LYS A 85 -12.76 4.93 -5.53
C LYS A 85 -11.67 4.60 -4.53
N LEU A 86 -11.73 5.26 -3.39
CA LEU A 86 -10.98 4.91 -2.19
C LEU A 86 -11.92 4.28 -1.17
N TYR A 87 -11.48 3.18 -0.61
CA TYR A 87 -12.14 2.48 0.50
C TYR A 87 -11.29 2.69 1.74
N ILE A 88 -11.86 3.33 2.72
CA ILE A 88 -11.17 3.74 3.94
C ILE A 88 -11.77 2.99 5.11
N GLY A 89 -11.03 2.03 5.63
CA GLY A 89 -11.47 1.20 6.74
C GLY A 89 -11.23 1.86 8.09
N SER A 90 -12.22 1.76 8.96
CA SER A 90 -12.15 2.17 10.36
C SER A 90 -12.53 1.00 11.28
N GLN A 91 -12.38 1.17 12.58
CA GLN A 91 -12.83 0.15 13.54
C GLN A 91 -14.32 -0.18 13.43
N ASN A 92 -15.12 0.79 13.04
CA ASN A 92 -16.59 0.66 13.05
C ASN A 92 -17.21 0.49 11.66
N GLY A 93 -16.41 0.51 10.60
CA GLY A 93 -16.96 0.42 9.27
C GLY A 93 -15.99 0.84 8.17
N MET A 94 -16.56 1.26 7.06
CA MET A 94 -15.83 1.65 5.87
C MET A 94 -16.45 2.90 5.26
N PHE A 95 -15.60 3.85 4.87
CA PHE A 95 -15.98 5.02 4.11
C PHE A 95 -15.57 4.82 2.65
N ILE A 96 -16.42 5.25 1.73
CA ILE A 96 -16.15 5.17 0.30
C ILE A 96 -16.12 6.59 -0.27
N TYR A 97 -15.01 6.92 -0.92
CA TYR A 97 -14.77 8.22 -1.55
C TYR A 97 -14.52 8.04 -3.05
N SER A 98 -15.03 8.97 -3.84
CA SER A 98 -14.68 9.10 -5.26
C SER A 98 -13.37 9.87 -5.41
N ILE A 99 -12.50 9.39 -6.30
CA ILE A 99 -11.29 10.10 -6.74
C ILE A 99 -11.30 10.36 -8.26
N GLU A 100 -12.50 10.55 -8.83
CA GLU A 100 -12.62 11.02 -10.21
C GLU A 100 -11.92 12.36 -10.41
N SER A 101 -12.01 13.23 -9.39
CA SER A 101 -11.14 14.39 -9.24
C SER A 101 -10.06 14.02 -8.21
N PRO A 102 -8.84 13.67 -8.66
CA PRO A 102 -7.85 13.06 -7.77
C PRO A 102 -7.43 13.91 -6.57
N GLU A 103 -7.40 15.24 -6.75
CA GLU A 103 -7.02 16.16 -5.67
C GLU A 103 -8.15 16.45 -4.69
N ASN A 104 -9.39 16.15 -5.08
CA ASN A 104 -10.59 16.45 -4.31
C ASN A 104 -11.46 15.21 -4.10
N PRO A 105 -11.02 14.25 -3.27
CA PRO A 105 -11.85 13.09 -2.93
C PRO A 105 -13.20 13.54 -2.36
N THR A 106 -14.29 12.94 -2.87
CA THR A 106 -15.65 13.26 -2.45
C THR A 106 -16.33 12.06 -1.81
N PHE A 107 -17.01 12.29 -0.70
CA PHE A 107 -17.75 11.26 0.01
C PHE A 107 -18.86 10.66 -0.85
N LEU A 108 -18.92 9.34 -0.93
CA LEU A 108 -19.97 8.60 -1.63
C LEU A 108 -20.91 7.88 -0.68
N SER A 109 -20.36 7.08 0.22
CA SER A 109 -21.15 6.29 1.16
C SER A 109 -20.32 5.80 2.35
N GLU A 110 -21.03 5.34 3.36
CA GLU A 110 -20.48 4.70 4.55
C GLU A 110 -21.17 3.37 4.77
N ALA A 111 -20.38 2.32 5.00
CA ALA A 111 -20.86 1.02 5.42
C ALA A 111 -20.48 0.77 6.87
N GLN A 112 -21.45 0.68 7.76
CA GLN A 112 -21.19 0.40 9.16
C GLN A 112 -21.02 -1.10 9.40
N HIS A 113 -20.08 -1.42 10.25
CA HIS A 113 -19.81 -2.78 10.67
C HIS A 113 -20.63 -3.10 11.91
N PHE A 114 -21.69 -3.86 11.71
CA PHE A 114 -22.44 -4.40 12.83
C PHE A 114 -21.80 -5.70 13.28
N THR A 115 -21.18 -5.70 14.44
CA THR A 115 -20.83 -6.96 15.10
C THR A 115 -22.12 -7.62 15.55
N ALA A 116 -22.55 -8.63 14.82
CA ALA A 116 -23.60 -9.52 15.30
C ALA A 116 -23.09 -10.23 16.55
N CYS A 117 -23.77 -10.05 17.66
CA CYS A 117 -23.50 -10.84 18.87
C CYS A 117 -23.83 -12.31 18.63
#